data_79d9d62fad199b8186098a403594947f
#
_entry.id   79d9d62fad199b8186098a403594947f
#
_cell.length_a   1.000
_cell.length_b   1.000
_cell.length_c   1.000
_cell.angle_alpha   90.00
_cell.angle_beta   90.00
_cell.angle_gamma   90.00
#
_symmetry.space_group_name_H-M   'P 1'
#
loop_
_entity.id
_entity.type
_entity.pdbx_description
1 polymer ?
#
loop_
_entity_poly.entity_id
_entity_poly.type
_entity_poly.pdbx_seq_one_letter_code
_entity_poly.pdbx_strand_id
1 'polypeptide(L)'
;MAFLDKHKAIETHATLLAVLSLLVVTIGGAVQIIPLFYLENVIEDVEGVRPYTPLELAGKQIYVREGCYVCHSQMIRPMRDEVERYGHYSLAAESKYDHPFQWGSKRTGPDLARVGGRYSDAWHVDHLTNPEAVVPESIMPKYGFLARTPLQVANIAGDLGTNRLVGVPYTDEMVADAAADLHAQADPNADPTGLQARYPKANARDFDGNPGVVTEMDALVA
;
A
#
# COMPACT_ATOMS: atom_id res chain seq x y z
N MET A 1 23.07 -14.87 50.10
CA MET A 1 23.73 -13.56 50.01
C MET A 1 24.50 -13.39 48.69
N ALA A 2 25.38 -14.29 48.25
CA ALA A 2 26.19 -14.11 47.05
C ALA A 2 25.37 -13.88 45.72
N PHE A 3 24.14 -14.37 45.61
CA PHE A 3 23.29 -14.16 44.43
C PHE A 3 22.73 -12.72 44.35
N LEU A 4 22.30 -12.22 45.50
CA LEU A 4 21.77 -10.83 45.62
C LEU A 4 22.86 -9.78 45.38
N ASP A 5 24.12 -10.07 45.81
CA ASP A 5 25.23 -9.15 45.58
C ASP A 5 25.59 -9.05 44.08
N LYS A 6 25.51 -10.16 43.34
CA LYS A 6 25.68 -10.16 41.88
C LYS A 6 24.55 -9.40 41.17
N HIS A 7 23.32 -9.53 41.65
CA HIS A 7 22.17 -8.79 41.11
C HIS A 7 22.33 -7.28 41.31
N LYS A 8 22.78 -6.87 42.49
CA LYS A 8 23.06 -5.47 42.80
C LYS A 8 24.10 -4.85 41.84
N ALA A 9 25.14 -5.64 41.46
CA ALA A 9 26.13 -5.16 40.50
C ALA A 9 25.54 -4.86 39.11
N ILE A 10 24.55 -5.64 38.65
CA ILE A 10 23.86 -5.39 37.41
C ILE A 10 22.97 -4.14 37.50
N GLU A 11 22.20 -4.02 38.59
CA GLU A 11 21.27 -2.90 38.80
C GLU A 11 21.98 -1.55 38.96
N THR A 12 23.17 -1.55 39.56
CA THR A 12 23.95 -0.32 39.78
C THR A 12 24.79 0.09 38.58
N HIS A 13 24.92 -0.77 37.57
CA HIS A 13 25.69 -0.49 36.35
C HIS A 13 24.77 -0.27 35.17
N ALA A 14 24.42 0.98 34.85
CA ALA A 14 23.45 1.33 33.85
C ALA A 14 23.73 0.69 32.47
N THR A 15 25.00 0.70 32.04
CA THR A 15 25.39 0.09 30.76
C THR A 15 25.22 -1.44 30.77
N LEU A 16 25.63 -2.10 31.85
CA LEU A 16 25.48 -3.55 31.97
C LEU A 16 24.02 -3.96 32.04
N LEU A 17 23.21 -3.22 32.79
CA LEU A 17 21.75 -3.43 32.85
C LEU A 17 21.11 -3.26 31.47
N ALA A 18 21.45 -2.19 30.74
CA ALA A 18 20.90 -1.94 29.40
C ALA A 18 21.27 -3.05 28.38
N VAL A 19 22.56 -3.47 28.37
CA VAL A 19 23.01 -4.54 27.46
C VAL A 19 22.34 -5.89 27.75
N LEU A 20 22.28 -6.28 29.05
CA LEU A 20 21.65 -7.54 29.44
C LEU A 20 20.14 -7.52 29.20
N SER A 21 19.47 -6.40 29.46
CA SER A 21 18.05 -6.24 29.19
C SER A 21 17.77 -6.31 27.69
N LEU A 22 18.56 -5.62 26.85
CA LEU A 22 18.45 -5.68 25.42
C LEU A 22 18.65 -7.11 24.88
N LEU A 23 19.65 -7.82 25.39
CA LEU A 23 19.93 -9.20 24.98
C LEU A 23 18.75 -10.14 25.30
N VAL A 24 18.18 -10.05 26.50
CA VAL A 24 17.03 -10.89 26.90
C VAL A 24 15.80 -10.55 26.09
N VAL A 25 15.51 -9.26 25.87
CA VAL A 25 14.38 -8.81 25.04
C VAL A 25 14.56 -9.25 23.59
N THR A 26 15.79 -9.17 23.06
CA THR A 26 16.09 -9.63 21.70
C THR A 26 15.86 -11.14 21.53
N ILE A 27 16.28 -11.95 22.51
CA ILE A 27 16.03 -13.41 22.48
C ILE A 27 14.53 -13.69 22.48
N GLY A 28 13.78 -13.07 23.41
CA GLY A 28 12.33 -13.24 23.48
C GLY A 28 11.61 -12.78 22.20
N GLY A 29 12.01 -11.64 21.66
CA GLY A 29 11.48 -11.12 20.41
C GLY A 29 11.82 -12.03 19.21
N ALA A 30 13.05 -12.53 19.12
CA ALA A 30 13.48 -13.43 18.06
C ALA A 30 12.67 -14.74 18.07
N VAL A 31 12.43 -15.33 19.24
CA VAL A 31 11.63 -16.56 19.38
C VAL A 31 10.20 -16.37 18.84
N GLN A 32 9.63 -15.18 18.95
CA GLN A 32 8.28 -14.88 18.46
C GLN A 32 8.28 -14.46 17.00
N ILE A 33 9.26 -13.67 16.55
CA ILE A 33 9.25 -13.05 15.22
C ILE A 33 9.82 -14.00 14.15
N ILE A 34 10.94 -14.69 14.42
CA ILE A 34 11.62 -15.52 13.44
C ILE A 34 10.69 -16.62 12.86
N PRO A 35 9.89 -17.36 13.67
CA PRO A 35 8.97 -18.35 13.10
C PRO A 35 7.98 -17.80 12.08
N LEU A 36 7.56 -16.53 12.21
CA LEU A 36 6.60 -15.93 11.29
C LEU A 36 7.10 -15.83 9.85
N PHE A 37 8.42 -15.81 9.65
CA PHE A 37 9.02 -15.81 8.32
C PHE A 37 9.04 -17.21 7.63
N TYR A 38 8.78 -18.26 8.39
CA TYR A 38 8.79 -19.64 7.91
C TYR A 38 7.42 -20.31 7.94
N LEU A 39 6.44 -19.69 8.57
CA LEU A 39 5.08 -20.22 8.67
C LEU A 39 4.27 -19.75 7.46
N GLU A 40 4.08 -20.59 6.47
CA GLU A 40 3.29 -20.30 5.27
C GLU A 40 1.79 -20.03 5.59
N ASN A 41 1.30 -20.57 6.71
CA ASN A 41 -0.11 -20.47 7.11
C ASN A 41 -0.47 -19.19 7.89
N VAL A 42 0.47 -18.26 8.07
CA VAL A 42 0.20 -17.02 8.84
C VAL A 42 -0.67 -16.05 8.04
N ILE A 43 -0.55 -16.06 6.72
CA ILE A 43 -1.33 -15.22 5.81
C ILE A 43 -2.06 -16.15 4.84
N GLU A 44 -3.36 -16.08 4.84
CA GLU A 44 -4.23 -16.83 3.94
C GLU A 44 -3.95 -16.42 2.49
N ASP A 45 -3.97 -17.39 1.56
CA ASP A 45 -3.98 -17.06 0.15
C ASP A 45 -5.43 -16.77 -0.28
N VAL A 46 -5.67 -15.54 -0.73
CA VAL A 46 -6.98 -15.09 -1.20
C VAL A 46 -6.94 -14.86 -2.69
N GLU A 47 -7.92 -15.41 -3.40
CA GLU A 47 -8.03 -15.27 -4.83
C GLU A 47 -8.17 -13.80 -5.24
N GLY A 48 -7.37 -13.36 -6.20
CA GLY A 48 -7.38 -12.00 -6.73
C GLY A 48 -6.38 -11.04 -6.08
N VAL A 49 -5.71 -11.44 -5.00
CA VAL A 49 -4.60 -10.66 -4.43
C VAL A 49 -3.34 -10.92 -5.24
N ARG A 50 -2.81 -9.90 -5.86
CA ARG A 50 -1.58 -9.92 -6.64
C ARG A 50 -0.67 -8.73 -6.31
N PRO A 51 0.61 -8.76 -6.65
CA PRO A 51 1.45 -7.57 -6.59
C PRO A 51 0.85 -6.42 -7.40
N TYR A 52 1.09 -5.21 -6.97
CA TYR A 52 0.71 -4.02 -7.74
C TYR A 52 1.37 -4.00 -9.11
N THR A 53 0.65 -3.55 -10.11
CA THR A 53 1.28 -3.17 -11.38
C THR A 53 2.19 -1.94 -11.15
N PRO A 54 3.09 -1.62 -12.10
CA PRO A 54 3.90 -0.42 -11.97
C PRO A 54 3.09 0.87 -11.81
N LEU A 55 1.95 1.00 -12.51
CA LEU A 55 1.07 2.17 -12.39
C LEU A 55 0.37 2.22 -11.02
N GLU A 56 -0.18 1.10 -10.55
CA GLU A 56 -0.82 0.98 -9.25
C GLU A 56 0.18 1.25 -8.11
N LEU A 57 1.44 0.77 -8.25
CA LEU A 57 2.49 1.05 -7.26
C LEU A 57 2.84 2.54 -7.21
N ALA A 58 2.93 3.20 -8.37
CA ALA A 58 3.11 4.65 -8.43
C ALA A 58 1.94 5.39 -7.75
N GLY A 59 0.70 4.95 -8.00
CA GLY A 59 -0.50 5.48 -7.33
C GLY A 59 -0.46 5.32 -5.82
N LYS A 60 -0.03 4.16 -5.33
CA LYS A 60 0.19 3.94 -3.89
C LYS A 60 1.24 4.90 -3.31
N GLN A 61 2.32 5.16 -4.03
CA GLN A 61 3.36 6.10 -3.59
C GLN A 61 2.80 7.54 -3.52
N ILE A 62 1.99 7.94 -4.50
CA ILE A 62 1.29 9.23 -4.49
C ILE A 62 0.33 9.30 -3.31
N TYR A 63 -0.45 8.27 -3.06
CA TYR A 63 -1.35 8.16 -1.91
C TYR A 63 -0.63 8.40 -0.57
N VAL A 64 0.56 7.80 -0.41
CA VAL A 64 1.40 7.99 0.78
C VAL A 64 2.02 9.39 0.81
N ARG A 65 2.53 9.87 -0.32
CA ARG A 65 3.15 11.21 -0.45
C ARG A 65 2.16 12.33 -0.11
N GLU A 66 0.94 12.24 -0.61
CA GLU A 66 -0.10 13.25 -0.37
C GLU A 66 -0.77 13.10 1.01
N GLY A 67 -0.43 12.06 1.77
CA GLY A 67 -0.92 11.88 3.13
C GLY A 67 -2.39 11.48 3.24
N CYS A 68 -2.96 10.86 2.22
CA CYS A 68 -4.38 10.45 2.21
C CYS A 68 -4.74 9.55 3.40
N TYR A 69 -3.80 8.71 3.84
CA TYR A 69 -3.94 7.83 5.01
C TYR A 69 -4.09 8.58 6.34
N VAL A 70 -3.79 9.87 6.40
CA VAL A 70 -3.98 10.69 7.62
C VAL A 70 -5.47 10.92 7.90
N CYS A 71 -6.29 11.00 6.85
CA CYS A 71 -7.73 11.23 6.93
C CYS A 71 -8.56 9.98 6.62
N HIS A 72 -8.04 9.05 5.83
CA HIS A 72 -8.71 7.83 5.40
C HIS A 72 -8.02 6.58 5.97
N SER A 73 -8.80 5.64 6.48
CA SER A 73 -8.32 4.30 6.79
C SER A 73 -8.42 3.37 5.57
N GLN A 74 -7.66 2.27 5.58
CA GLN A 74 -7.64 1.25 4.52
C GLN A 74 -7.88 -0.15 5.09
N MET A 75 -8.50 -0.23 6.26
CA MET A 75 -8.80 -1.51 6.92
C MET A 75 -10.19 -1.46 7.55
N ILE A 76 -11.07 -2.31 7.07
CA ILE A 76 -12.40 -2.52 7.65
C ILE A 76 -12.24 -3.51 8.79
N ARG A 77 -12.63 -3.10 10.00
CA ARG A 77 -12.58 -3.96 11.18
C ARG A 77 -13.70 -5.01 11.14
N PRO A 78 -13.55 -6.18 11.80
CA PRO A 78 -14.57 -7.22 11.84
C PRO A 78 -15.70 -6.86 12.85
N MET A 79 -16.29 -5.67 12.67
CA MET A 79 -17.37 -5.13 13.48
C MET A 79 -18.59 -4.98 12.59
N ARG A 80 -19.78 -5.28 13.14
CA ARG A 80 -21.03 -5.33 12.39
C ARG A 80 -21.33 -4.01 11.66
N ASP A 81 -21.23 -2.90 12.35
CA ASP A 81 -21.47 -1.56 11.81
C ASP A 81 -20.52 -1.19 10.65
N GLU A 82 -19.27 -1.62 10.72
CA GLU A 82 -18.30 -1.40 9.66
C GLU A 82 -18.56 -2.27 8.45
N VAL A 83 -18.83 -3.55 8.66
CA VAL A 83 -19.16 -4.48 7.58
C VAL A 83 -20.45 -4.07 6.86
N GLU A 84 -21.48 -3.61 7.60
CA GLU A 84 -22.71 -3.09 7.00
C GLU A 84 -22.47 -1.81 6.18
N ARG A 85 -21.55 -0.95 6.61
CA ARG A 85 -21.25 0.33 5.94
C ARG A 85 -20.31 0.19 4.75
N TYR A 86 -19.23 -0.58 4.88
CA TYR A 86 -18.13 -0.62 3.92
C TYR A 86 -18.05 -1.92 3.12
N GLY A 87 -18.61 -3.01 3.61
CA GLY A 87 -18.49 -4.35 3.05
C GLY A 87 -17.65 -5.28 3.92
N HIS A 88 -17.22 -6.41 3.36
CA HIS A 88 -16.48 -7.42 4.10
C HIS A 88 -15.24 -6.84 4.80
N TYR A 89 -15.01 -7.26 6.05
CA TYR A 89 -13.82 -6.84 6.80
C TYR A 89 -12.52 -7.22 6.08
N SER A 90 -11.47 -6.45 6.32
CA SER A 90 -10.17 -6.63 5.66
C SER A 90 -9.46 -7.88 6.18
N LEU A 91 -8.89 -8.66 5.26
CA LEU A 91 -8.07 -9.83 5.56
C LEU A 91 -6.59 -9.46 5.52
N ALA A 92 -5.75 -10.15 6.30
CA ALA A 92 -4.31 -9.94 6.29
C ALA A 92 -3.70 -10.13 4.90
N ALA A 93 -4.23 -11.06 4.12
CA ALA A 93 -3.80 -11.34 2.75
C ALA A 93 -3.95 -10.14 1.81
N GLU A 94 -4.95 -9.28 2.01
CA GLU A 94 -5.21 -8.13 1.14
C GLU A 94 -4.06 -7.11 1.15
N SER A 95 -3.27 -7.08 2.23
CA SER A 95 -2.15 -6.16 2.40
C SER A 95 -0.78 -6.84 2.44
N LYS A 96 -0.70 -8.12 2.04
CA LYS A 96 0.57 -8.87 2.15
C LYS A 96 1.70 -8.30 1.28
N TYR A 97 1.37 -7.54 0.25
CA TYR A 97 2.31 -6.87 -0.64
C TYR A 97 2.47 -5.37 -0.37
N ASP A 98 1.86 -4.87 0.71
CA ASP A 98 1.93 -3.46 1.09
C ASP A 98 3.18 -3.16 1.90
N HIS A 99 4.11 -2.44 1.28
CA HIS A 99 5.32 -1.94 1.91
C HIS A 99 5.49 -0.44 1.61
N PRO A 100 5.27 0.46 2.59
CA PRO A 100 4.76 0.22 3.94
C PRO A 100 3.27 -0.11 3.97
N PHE A 101 2.89 -0.78 5.05
CA PHE A 101 1.53 -1.13 5.36
C PHE A 101 0.72 0.10 5.77
N GLN A 102 -0.50 0.23 5.27
CA GLN A 102 -1.36 1.40 5.49
C GLN A 102 -2.67 1.01 6.15
N TRP A 103 -2.79 1.17 7.46
CA TRP A 103 -4.08 0.92 8.14
C TRP A 103 -4.94 2.17 8.25
N GLY A 104 -4.34 3.25 8.75
CA GLY A 104 -5.04 4.42 9.24
C GLY A 104 -5.92 4.12 10.45
N SER A 105 -5.69 4.83 11.54
CA SER A 105 -6.55 4.76 12.72
C SER A 105 -7.57 5.88 12.76
N LYS A 106 -7.48 6.85 11.87
CA LYS A 106 -8.38 8.00 11.76
C LYS A 106 -9.26 7.88 10.54
N ARG A 107 -10.49 8.32 10.68
CA ARG A 107 -11.53 8.36 9.66
C ARG A 107 -12.20 9.72 9.65
N THR A 108 -11.43 10.76 9.35
CA THR A 108 -12.00 12.07 9.00
C THR A 108 -12.82 11.93 7.72
N GLY A 109 -12.30 11.16 6.76
CA GLY A 109 -13.05 10.61 5.64
C GLY A 109 -13.39 9.12 5.83
N PRO A 110 -14.16 8.52 4.90
CA PRO A 110 -14.52 7.11 4.95
C PRO A 110 -13.32 6.17 4.73
N ASP A 111 -13.48 4.90 5.12
CA ASP A 111 -12.53 3.83 4.80
C ASP A 111 -12.49 3.56 3.29
N LEU A 112 -11.29 3.36 2.72
CA LEU A 112 -11.07 3.19 1.29
C LEU A 112 -10.81 1.74 0.86
N ALA A 113 -10.78 0.78 1.79
CA ALA A 113 -10.43 -0.63 1.45
C ALA A 113 -11.36 -1.27 0.41
N ARG A 114 -12.58 -0.77 0.24
CA ARG A 114 -13.56 -1.26 -0.73
C ARG A 114 -14.05 -0.19 -1.69
N VAL A 115 -13.23 0.85 -1.92
CA VAL A 115 -13.63 1.95 -2.82
C VAL A 115 -13.39 1.61 -4.30
N GLY A 116 -12.39 0.79 -4.60
CA GLY A 116 -12.07 0.36 -5.95
C GLY A 116 -13.26 -0.34 -6.62
N GLY A 117 -13.61 0.13 -7.82
CA GLY A 117 -14.75 -0.37 -8.58
C GLY A 117 -16.14 -0.02 -8.04
N ARG A 118 -16.23 0.70 -6.93
CA ARG A 118 -17.51 1.16 -6.36
C ARG A 118 -18.06 2.38 -7.07
N TYR A 119 -17.18 3.26 -7.50
CA TYR A 119 -17.48 4.47 -8.27
C TYR A 119 -16.75 4.41 -9.61
N SER A 120 -17.20 5.19 -10.58
CA SER A 120 -16.51 5.31 -11.87
C SER A 120 -15.20 6.10 -11.73
N ASP A 121 -14.29 5.90 -12.68
CA ASP A 121 -13.04 6.66 -12.75
C ASP A 121 -13.32 8.18 -12.81
N ALA A 122 -14.28 8.59 -13.66
CA ALA A 122 -14.71 9.99 -13.76
C ALA A 122 -15.17 10.55 -12.39
N TRP A 123 -15.89 9.76 -11.59
CA TRP A 123 -16.27 10.18 -10.24
C TRP A 123 -15.04 10.39 -9.36
N HIS A 124 -14.05 9.50 -9.43
CA HIS A 124 -12.81 9.64 -8.65
C HIS A 124 -12.02 10.87 -9.06
N VAL A 125 -11.92 11.14 -10.37
CA VAL A 125 -11.25 12.32 -10.91
C VAL A 125 -11.95 13.61 -10.44
N ASP A 126 -13.27 13.67 -10.54
CA ASP A 126 -14.08 14.81 -10.08
C ASP A 126 -13.92 15.00 -8.56
N HIS A 127 -14.01 13.92 -7.79
CA HIS A 127 -13.87 13.95 -6.34
C HIS A 127 -12.48 14.41 -5.89
N LEU A 128 -11.42 13.95 -6.53
CA LEU A 128 -10.04 14.36 -6.23
C LEU A 128 -9.79 15.80 -6.67
N THR A 129 -10.35 16.21 -7.80
CA THR A 129 -10.18 17.57 -8.34
C THR A 129 -10.92 18.60 -7.51
N ASN A 130 -12.17 18.33 -7.18
CA ASN A 130 -13.02 19.20 -6.38
C ASN A 130 -14.02 18.37 -5.55
N PRO A 131 -13.64 17.94 -4.34
CA PRO A 131 -14.48 17.07 -3.51
C PRO A 131 -15.88 17.63 -3.24
N GLU A 132 -16.01 18.95 -3.11
CA GLU A 132 -17.30 19.63 -2.86
C GLU A 132 -18.27 19.52 -4.04
N ALA A 133 -17.77 19.29 -5.28
CA ALA A 133 -18.62 19.12 -6.44
C ALA A 133 -19.47 17.83 -6.39
N VAL A 134 -18.93 16.79 -5.78
CA VAL A 134 -19.61 15.48 -5.61
C VAL A 134 -20.15 15.26 -4.20
N VAL A 135 -19.53 15.89 -3.19
CA VAL A 135 -19.95 15.86 -1.79
C VAL A 135 -19.93 17.29 -1.25
N PRO A 136 -21.04 18.04 -1.30
CA PRO A 136 -21.07 19.48 -0.97
C PRO A 136 -20.56 19.86 0.43
N GLU A 137 -20.63 18.92 1.38
CA GLU A 137 -20.17 19.13 2.77
C GLU A 137 -18.72 18.65 2.99
N SER A 138 -18.00 18.31 1.92
CA SER A 138 -16.65 17.76 2.03
C SER A 138 -15.66 18.81 2.55
N ILE A 139 -14.86 18.39 3.53
CA ILE A 139 -13.69 19.13 4.04
C ILE A 139 -12.37 18.63 3.44
N MET A 140 -12.45 17.68 2.49
CA MET A 140 -11.28 17.10 1.83
C MET A 140 -10.58 18.18 0.99
N PRO A 141 -9.23 18.30 1.06
CA PRO A 141 -8.47 19.19 0.20
C PRO A 141 -8.63 18.85 -1.28
N LYS A 142 -8.38 19.84 -2.15
CA LYS A 142 -8.44 19.68 -3.60
C LYS A 142 -7.09 19.21 -4.15
N TYR A 143 -7.11 18.10 -4.89
CA TYR A 143 -5.93 17.48 -5.50
C TYR A 143 -5.92 17.60 -7.04
N GLY A 144 -6.62 18.58 -7.60
CA GLY A 144 -6.71 18.79 -9.05
C GLY A 144 -5.36 19.04 -9.76
N PHE A 145 -4.28 19.28 -9.01
CA PHE A 145 -2.93 19.36 -9.57
C PHE A 145 -2.45 17.99 -10.08
N LEU A 146 -2.92 16.87 -9.53
CA LEU A 146 -2.54 15.52 -9.95
C LEU A 146 -2.87 15.27 -11.43
N ALA A 147 -4.01 15.79 -11.92
CA ALA A 147 -4.40 15.67 -13.33
C ALA A 147 -3.55 16.52 -14.29
N ARG A 148 -2.68 17.40 -13.75
CA ARG A 148 -1.79 18.26 -14.54
C ARG A 148 -0.32 17.93 -14.35
N THR A 149 -0.01 17.04 -13.42
CA THR A 149 1.36 16.63 -13.12
C THR A 149 1.67 15.34 -13.86
N PRO A 150 2.58 15.37 -14.85
CA PRO A 150 3.02 14.16 -15.53
C PRO A 150 3.65 13.17 -14.55
N LEU A 151 3.30 11.90 -14.70
CA LEU A 151 3.83 10.84 -13.83
C LEU A 151 5.33 10.64 -14.09
N GLN A 152 6.12 10.56 -13.00
CA GLN A 152 7.56 10.29 -13.08
C GLN A 152 7.80 8.78 -13.18
N VAL A 153 8.17 8.32 -14.37
CA VAL A 153 8.34 6.89 -14.69
C VAL A 153 9.77 6.39 -14.47
N ALA A 154 10.75 7.31 -14.41
CA ALA A 154 12.17 6.96 -14.47
C ALA A 154 12.66 5.97 -13.39
N ASN A 155 12.04 5.97 -12.20
CA ASN A 155 12.47 5.16 -11.06
C ASN A 155 11.61 3.91 -10.84
N ILE A 156 10.54 3.71 -11.61
CA ILE A 156 9.55 2.67 -11.32
C ILE A 156 10.13 1.25 -11.28
N ALA A 157 11.09 0.93 -12.15
CA ALA A 157 11.79 -0.34 -12.11
C ALA A 157 12.59 -0.55 -10.80
N GLY A 158 13.21 0.54 -10.29
CA GLY A 158 13.90 0.54 -9.01
C GLY A 158 12.95 0.34 -7.83
N ASP A 159 11.75 0.90 -7.92
CA ASP A 159 10.71 0.76 -6.90
C ASP A 159 10.18 -0.69 -6.84
N LEU A 160 9.94 -1.33 -7.99
CA LEU A 160 9.62 -2.75 -8.05
C LEU A 160 10.76 -3.61 -7.47
N GLY A 161 12.01 -3.30 -7.85
CA GLY A 161 13.20 -3.96 -7.33
C GLY A 161 13.32 -3.85 -5.80
N THR A 162 13.02 -2.68 -5.25
CA THR A 162 13.01 -2.45 -3.80
C THR A 162 11.91 -3.27 -3.10
N ASN A 163 10.70 -3.30 -3.66
CA ASN A 163 9.62 -4.14 -3.12
C ASN A 163 9.95 -5.63 -3.21
N ARG A 164 10.66 -6.07 -4.25
CA ARG A 164 11.16 -7.44 -4.38
C ARG A 164 12.13 -7.81 -3.24
N LEU A 165 13.00 -6.89 -2.81
CA LEU A 165 13.92 -7.13 -1.69
C LEU A 165 13.20 -7.39 -0.37
N VAL A 166 12.01 -6.83 -0.18
CA VAL A 166 11.19 -7.05 1.02
C VAL A 166 10.14 -8.15 0.84
N GLY A 167 10.23 -8.95 -0.23
CA GLY A 167 9.49 -10.20 -0.40
C GLY A 167 8.31 -10.16 -1.36
N VAL A 168 8.05 -9.05 -2.06
CA VAL A 168 7.04 -9.03 -3.12
C VAL A 168 7.53 -9.85 -4.32
N PRO A 169 6.73 -10.78 -4.88
CA PRO A 169 7.19 -11.74 -5.89
C PRO A 169 7.26 -11.14 -7.31
N TYR A 170 7.93 -10.01 -7.47
CA TYR A 170 8.24 -9.46 -8.79
C TYR A 170 9.33 -10.28 -9.48
N THR A 171 9.08 -10.70 -10.71
CA THR A 171 10.06 -11.41 -11.56
C THR A 171 11.06 -10.42 -12.18
N ASP A 172 12.16 -10.95 -12.74
CA ASP A 172 13.12 -10.12 -13.47
C ASP A 172 12.48 -9.43 -14.68
N GLU A 173 11.55 -10.11 -15.36
CA GLU A 173 10.79 -9.58 -16.49
C GLU A 173 9.87 -8.43 -16.06
N MET A 174 9.12 -8.57 -14.95
CA MET A 174 8.27 -7.50 -14.40
C MET A 174 9.07 -6.25 -14.07
N VAL A 175 10.28 -6.40 -13.55
CA VAL A 175 11.16 -5.27 -13.24
C VAL A 175 11.73 -4.64 -14.52
N ALA A 176 12.14 -5.45 -15.49
CA ALA A 176 12.71 -4.96 -16.75
C ALA A 176 11.68 -4.21 -17.60
N ASP A 177 10.44 -4.71 -17.65
CA ASP A 177 9.36 -4.14 -18.47
C ASP A 177 8.48 -3.12 -17.71
N ALA A 178 8.85 -2.75 -16.47
CA ALA A 178 8.03 -1.92 -15.61
C ALA A 178 7.54 -0.60 -16.25
N ALA A 179 8.41 0.09 -16.99
CA ALA A 179 8.02 1.32 -17.68
C ALA A 179 7.05 1.06 -18.85
N ALA A 180 7.27 -0.02 -19.60
CA ALA A 180 6.39 -0.42 -20.70
C ALA A 180 5.01 -0.84 -20.19
N ASP A 181 4.97 -1.62 -19.09
CA ASP A 181 3.73 -2.03 -18.44
C ASP A 181 2.93 -0.86 -17.88
N LEU A 182 3.61 0.12 -17.29
CA LEU A 182 2.97 1.35 -16.82
C LEU A 182 2.26 2.09 -17.95
N HIS A 183 2.95 2.29 -19.07
CA HIS A 183 2.37 2.96 -20.23
C HIS A 183 1.24 2.12 -20.87
N ALA A 184 1.44 0.79 -20.99
CA ALA A 184 0.41 -0.09 -21.52
C ALA A 184 -0.87 -0.13 -20.68
N GLN A 185 -0.76 0.17 -19.39
CA GLN A 185 -1.91 0.24 -18.51
C GLN A 185 -2.71 1.54 -18.63
N ALA A 186 -2.03 2.67 -18.84
CA ALA A 186 -2.64 4.00 -18.86
C ALA A 186 -3.04 4.47 -20.27
N ASP A 187 -2.47 3.87 -21.33
CA ASP A 187 -2.78 4.26 -22.71
C ASP A 187 -3.85 3.33 -23.31
N PRO A 188 -5.06 3.84 -23.61
CA PRO A 188 -6.14 3.04 -24.19
C PRO A 188 -5.82 2.51 -25.60
N ASN A 189 -4.78 3.03 -26.28
CA ASN A 189 -4.37 2.58 -27.62
C ASN A 189 -3.21 1.58 -27.58
N ALA A 190 -2.60 1.36 -26.42
CA ALA A 190 -1.51 0.39 -26.26
C ALA A 190 -2.05 -1.05 -26.23
N ASP A 191 -1.19 -2.01 -26.61
CA ASP A 191 -1.51 -3.43 -26.47
C ASP A 191 -1.26 -3.89 -25.01
N PRO A 192 -2.32 -4.24 -24.26
CA PRO A 192 -2.18 -4.65 -22.87
C PRO A 192 -1.78 -6.12 -22.68
N THR A 193 -1.57 -6.88 -23.78
CA THR A 193 -1.36 -8.34 -23.70
C THR A 193 -0.16 -8.72 -22.82
N GLY A 194 0.96 -8.01 -22.95
CA GLY A 194 2.16 -8.23 -22.13
C GLY A 194 1.92 -7.91 -20.66
N LEU A 195 1.28 -6.78 -20.38
CA LEU A 195 0.88 -6.39 -19.04
C LEU A 195 -0.02 -7.45 -18.38
N GLN A 196 -1.08 -7.88 -19.08
CA GLN A 196 -2.05 -8.83 -18.54
C GLN A 196 -1.46 -10.24 -18.34
N ALA A 197 -0.46 -10.61 -19.14
CA ALA A 197 0.27 -11.85 -18.94
C ALA A 197 1.09 -11.83 -17.62
N ARG A 198 1.72 -10.71 -17.30
CA ARG A 198 2.51 -10.52 -16.06
C ARG A 198 1.64 -10.19 -14.85
N TYR A 199 0.55 -9.45 -15.04
CA TYR A 199 -0.38 -9.01 -13.99
C TYR A 199 -1.81 -9.42 -14.34
N PRO A 200 -2.22 -10.66 -14.05
CA PRO A 200 -3.57 -11.14 -14.33
C PRO A 200 -4.63 -10.22 -13.72
N LYS A 201 -5.69 -9.95 -14.48
CA LYS A 201 -6.80 -9.06 -14.09
C LYS A 201 -6.40 -7.57 -13.92
N ALA A 202 -5.24 -7.13 -14.40
CA ALA A 202 -4.92 -5.72 -14.48
C ALA A 202 -5.88 -5.02 -15.46
N ASN A 203 -6.46 -3.91 -15.03
CA ASN A 203 -7.27 -3.06 -15.89
C ASN A 203 -6.35 -2.14 -16.70
N ALA A 204 -6.53 -2.08 -18.00
CA ALA A 204 -5.82 -1.16 -18.88
C ALA A 204 -6.82 -0.23 -19.55
N ARG A 205 -6.72 1.06 -19.30
CA ARG A 205 -7.58 2.12 -19.84
C ARG A 205 -7.03 3.50 -19.51
N ASP A 206 -7.59 4.51 -20.12
CA ASP A 206 -7.43 5.89 -19.68
C ASP A 206 -8.23 6.09 -18.37
N PHE A 207 -7.54 6.43 -17.27
CA PHE A 207 -8.15 6.55 -15.96
C PHE A 207 -8.60 7.98 -15.64
N ASP A 208 -7.94 9.02 -16.21
CA ASP A 208 -8.26 10.42 -15.92
C ASP A 208 -9.04 11.14 -17.02
N GLY A 209 -9.27 10.49 -18.16
CA GLY A 209 -9.97 11.07 -19.32
C GLY A 209 -9.07 11.92 -20.22
N ASN A 210 -7.74 11.83 -20.07
CA ASN A 210 -6.75 12.56 -20.85
C ASN A 210 -5.69 11.64 -21.48
N PRO A 211 -5.97 10.91 -22.55
CA PRO A 211 -5.09 9.89 -23.09
C PRO A 211 -3.77 10.42 -23.67
N GLY A 212 -3.58 11.73 -23.70
CA GLY A 212 -2.37 12.34 -24.27
C GLY A 212 -1.13 12.33 -23.37
N VAL A 213 -1.31 12.19 -22.06
CA VAL A 213 -0.24 12.23 -21.06
C VAL A 213 -0.61 11.36 -19.88
N VAL A 214 0.26 10.46 -19.48
CA VAL A 214 0.06 9.71 -18.24
C VAL A 214 0.36 10.62 -17.06
N THR A 215 -0.63 10.85 -16.23
CA THR A 215 -0.60 11.78 -15.10
C THR A 215 -0.51 11.07 -13.75
N GLU A 216 -0.24 11.83 -12.70
CA GLU A 216 -0.33 11.32 -11.33
C GLU A 216 -1.78 10.94 -10.95
N MET A 217 -2.78 11.54 -11.61
CA MET A 217 -4.19 11.19 -11.42
C MET A 217 -4.48 9.78 -11.97
N ASP A 218 -3.97 9.43 -13.17
CA ASP A 218 -4.09 8.08 -13.70
C ASP A 218 -3.57 7.04 -12.73
N ALA A 219 -2.37 7.27 -12.19
CA ALA A 219 -1.76 6.34 -11.24
C ALA A 219 -2.56 6.17 -9.95
N LEU A 220 -3.16 7.26 -9.45
CA LEU A 220 -3.93 7.21 -8.20
C LEU A 220 -5.31 6.56 -8.39
N VAL A 221 -5.91 6.67 -9.57
CA VAL A 221 -7.23 6.09 -9.89
C VAL A 221 -7.12 4.64 -10.35
N ALA A 222 -5.96 4.24 -10.91
CA ALA A 222 -5.69 2.87 -11.36
C ALA A 222 -5.70 1.85 -10.21
#